data_310428abf59e6d0230ef11fc51108747
#
_entry.id   310428abf59e6d0230ef11fc51108747
#
_cell.length_a   1.000
_cell.length_b   1.000
_cell.length_c   1.000
_cell.angle_alpha   90.00
_cell.angle_beta   90.00
_cell.angle_gamma   90.00
#
_symmetry.space_group_name_H-M   'P 1'
#
loop_
_entity.id
_entity.type
_entity.pdbx_description
1 polymer ?
#
loop_
_entity_poly.entity_id
_entity_poly.type
_entity_poly.pdbx_seq_one_letter_code
_entity_poly.pdbx_strand_id
1 'polypeptide(L)'
;GAMSMVPPEAVINKIIPLSVVDGPGCRTSVFVQGCNIACAYCHNPETQQLCSGCGLCVSQCPAGALSIQENGGETPKENKHDRVIWEESLCVQCDTCIRVCPSHASPKVRRMSAEDVWKEIEKNMPFIQGITVSGGECTLYPEFLTELFRRAGKAGLTCFLDSNGCVDLSQYPRLMQVTDQVMLDVKAWDHDVFGRLTGGDVSIVKKNLKYLAEHGKLFEVRLVCLDSEHEGEKRQEGVPEVDMEAVIAGVSREAAPYLKEFRLKLITFRQYGVTGSLKDAKSPSRERMEELKRLAVRYWFQDIQVV
;
A
#
# COMPACT_ATOMS: atom_id res chain seq x y z
N GLY A 1 -19.66 17.45 29.76
CA GLY A 1 -19.96 16.15 29.25
C GLY A 1 -18.82 15.72 28.35
N ALA A 2 -18.07 14.67 28.72
CA ALA A 2 -17.09 14.08 27.83
C ALA A 2 -17.86 13.50 26.64
N MET A 3 -17.65 14.07 25.45
CA MET A 3 -18.06 13.42 24.21
C MET A 3 -17.31 12.09 24.17
N SER A 4 -18.03 10.98 24.21
CA SER A 4 -17.49 9.65 23.93
C SER A 4 -16.96 9.68 22.49
N MET A 5 -15.67 9.96 22.32
CA MET A 5 -15.04 9.86 21.03
C MET A 5 -14.92 8.36 20.71
N VAL A 6 -15.60 7.94 19.66
CA VAL A 6 -15.42 6.58 19.11
C VAL A 6 -13.94 6.44 18.79
N PRO A 7 -13.26 5.38 19.27
CA PRO A 7 -11.84 5.20 18.97
C PRO A 7 -11.63 5.10 17.46
N PRO A 8 -10.53 5.66 16.93
CA PRO A 8 -10.25 5.59 15.50
C PRO A 8 -10.02 4.16 15.05
N GLU A 9 -10.68 3.77 13.97
CA GLU A 9 -10.67 2.42 13.40
C GLU A 9 -10.15 2.42 11.98
N ALA A 10 -9.67 1.27 11.54
CA ALA A 10 -9.37 0.96 10.15
C ALA A 10 -9.96 -0.40 9.77
N VAL A 11 -10.18 -0.60 8.48
CA VAL A 11 -10.51 -1.92 7.94
C VAL A 11 -9.20 -2.66 7.69
N ILE A 12 -8.97 -3.72 8.46
CA ILE A 12 -7.73 -4.50 8.43
C ILE A 12 -7.90 -5.73 7.56
N ASN A 13 -7.07 -5.86 6.53
CA ASN A 13 -7.01 -7.01 5.65
C ASN A 13 -6.25 -8.17 6.31
N LYS A 14 -5.03 -7.91 6.78
CA LYS A 14 -4.21 -8.89 7.49
C LYS A 14 -3.16 -8.22 8.37
N ILE A 15 -2.68 -8.99 9.32
CA ILE A 15 -1.52 -8.65 10.16
C ILE A 15 -0.50 -9.78 10.00
N ILE A 16 0.71 -9.46 9.54
CA ILE A 16 1.84 -10.39 9.51
C ILE A 16 2.67 -10.16 10.76
N PRO A 17 2.69 -11.11 11.69
CA PRO A 17 3.34 -10.92 12.99
C PRO A 17 4.83 -10.60 12.88
N LEU A 18 5.54 -11.29 12.00
CA LEU A 18 6.99 -11.14 11.78
C LEU A 18 7.28 -11.07 10.28
N SER A 19 7.78 -9.92 9.83
CA SER A 19 8.20 -9.68 8.45
C SER A 19 9.59 -9.07 8.42
N VAL A 20 10.40 -9.50 7.46
CA VAL A 20 11.75 -8.98 7.19
C VAL A 20 11.83 -8.30 5.82
N VAL A 21 10.70 -8.14 5.15
CA VAL A 21 10.62 -7.56 3.79
C VAL A 21 9.89 -6.22 3.74
N ASP A 22 9.21 -5.84 4.81
CA ASP A 22 8.38 -4.63 4.89
C ASP A 22 9.09 -3.47 5.64
N GLY A 23 10.37 -3.29 5.38
CA GLY A 23 11.22 -2.30 6.03
C GLY A 23 12.45 -2.93 6.70
N PRO A 24 13.25 -2.14 7.42
CA PRO A 24 14.48 -2.63 8.05
C PRO A 24 14.17 -3.48 9.28
N GLY A 25 14.97 -4.55 9.45
CA GLY A 25 14.86 -5.46 10.60
C GLY A 25 13.62 -6.34 10.55
N CYS A 26 13.26 -6.91 11.70
CA CYS A 26 12.02 -7.68 11.86
C CYS A 26 10.90 -6.76 12.36
N ARG A 27 9.76 -6.79 11.70
CA ARG A 27 8.64 -5.87 11.94
C ARG A 27 7.32 -6.61 11.94
N THR A 28 6.34 -6.12 12.69
CA THR A 28 4.95 -6.51 12.45
C THR A 28 4.41 -5.63 11.32
N SER A 29 3.83 -6.26 10.31
CA SER A 29 3.26 -5.57 9.14
C SER A 29 1.74 -5.63 9.19
N VAL A 30 1.10 -4.47 9.15
CA VAL A 30 -0.36 -4.31 9.15
C VAL A 30 -0.81 -3.86 7.77
N PHE A 31 -1.73 -4.59 7.16
CA PHE A 31 -2.28 -4.29 5.84
C PHE A 31 -3.74 -3.87 5.95
N VAL A 32 -4.04 -2.66 5.50
CA VAL A 32 -5.39 -2.12 5.48
C VAL A 32 -6.11 -2.45 4.17
N GLN A 33 -7.44 -2.40 4.21
CA GLN A 33 -8.31 -2.51 3.04
C GLN A 33 -8.73 -1.12 2.57
N GLY A 34 -8.85 -0.95 1.25
CA GLY A 34 -9.22 0.30 0.60
C GLY A 34 -8.00 1.04 0.03
N CYS A 35 -8.14 1.55 -1.19
CA CYS A 35 -7.14 2.34 -1.87
C CYS A 35 -7.80 3.51 -2.60
N ASN A 36 -7.10 4.63 -2.68
CA ASN A 36 -7.57 5.83 -3.40
C ASN A 36 -7.14 5.87 -4.86
N ILE A 37 -6.38 4.87 -5.33
CA ILE A 37 -5.98 4.71 -6.72
C ILE A 37 -6.21 3.26 -7.18
N ALA A 38 -6.20 3.04 -8.49
CA ALA A 38 -6.44 1.75 -9.12
C ALA A 38 -5.31 1.41 -10.10
N CYS A 39 -4.14 1.08 -9.56
CA CYS A 39 -2.97 0.80 -10.37
C CYS A 39 -3.19 -0.38 -11.30
N ALA A 40 -2.86 -0.22 -12.59
CA ALA A 40 -2.99 -1.26 -13.60
C ALA A 40 -2.12 -2.49 -13.33
N TYR A 41 -1.07 -2.36 -12.51
CA TYR A 41 -0.18 -3.45 -12.11
C TYR A 41 -0.26 -3.80 -10.61
N CYS A 42 -1.38 -3.53 -9.97
CA CYS A 42 -1.53 -3.84 -8.56
C CYS A 42 -1.35 -5.35 -8.30
N HIS A 43 -0.46 -5.69 -7.36
CA HIS A 43 -0.22 -7.09 -6.98
C HIS A 43 -1.27 -7.63 -5.99
N ASN A 44 -2.02 -6.73 -5.34
CA ASN A 44 -3.06 -7.09 -4.37
C ASN A 44 -4.37 -6.36 -4.74
N PRO A 45 -4.94 -6.60 -5.94
CA PRO A 45 -6.11 -5.86 -6.41
C PRO A 45 -7.33 -6.05 -5.50
N GLU A 46 -7.39 -7.13 -4.73
CA GLU A 46 -8.43 -7.41 -3.75
C GLU A 46 -8.46 -6.44 -2.57
N THR A 47 -7.39 -5.67 -2.38
CA THR A 47 -7.30 -4.65 -1.33
C THR A 47 -7.75 -3.26 -1.78
N GLN A 48 -7.98 -3.04 -3.07
CA GLN A 48 -8.31 -1.71 -3.61
C GLN A 48 -9.69 -1.22 -3.17
N GLN A 49 -10.70 -2.09 -3.23
CA GLN A 49 -12.08 -1.74 -2.95
C GLN A 49 -12.53 -2.27 -1.59
N LEU A 50 -13.39 -1.51 -0.92
CA LEU A 50 -14.13 -2.02 0.23
C LEU A 50 -15.28 -2.94 -0.24
N CYS A 51 -15.56 -3.97 0.54
CA CYS A 51 -16.73 -4.83 0.29
C CYS A 51 -18.02 -4.00 0.25
N SER A 52 -18.82 -4.16 -0.80
CA SER A 52 -20.10 -3.43 -0.93
C SER A 52 -21.23 -4.00 -0.06
N GLY A 53 -21.02 -5.13 0.62
CA GLY A 53 -22.02 -5.81 1.43
C GLY A 53 -23.15 -6.47 0.63
N CYS A 54 -22.93 -6.74 -0.67
CA CYS A 54 -23.98 -7.32 -1.54
C CYS A 54 -24.31 -8.78 -1.22
N GLY A 55 -23.40 -9.53 -0.55
CA GLY A 55 -23.61 -10.91 -0.12
C GLY A 55 -23.48 -11.99 -1.20
N LEU A 56 -23.17 -11.64 -2.46
CA LEU A 56 -23.06 -12.63 -3.55
C LEU A 56 -22.07 -13.75 -3.27
N CYS A 57 -21.00 -13.47 -2.53
CA CYS A 57 -19.96 -14.44 -2.19
C CYS A 57 -20.36 -15.41 -1.06
N VAL A 58 -21.41 -15.10 -0.29
CA VAL A 58 -21.79 -15.89 0.90
C VAL A 58 -22.21 -17.31 0.50
N SER A 59 -23.13 -17.44 -0.46
CA SER A 59 -23.58 -18.72 -0.97
C SER A 59 -22.53 -19.50 -1.76
N GLN A 60 -21.46 -18.81 -2.20
CA GLN A 60 -20.37 -19.39 -2.97
C GLN A 60 -19.18 -19.85 -2.10
N CYS A 61 -19.23 -19.58 -0.81
CA CYS A 61 -18.16 -19.97 0.11
C CYS A 61 -18.23 -21.47 0.40
N PRO A 62 -17.25 -22.31 -0.06
CA PRO A 62 -17.33 -23.76 0.11
C PRO A 62 -17.19 -24.20 1.57
N ALA A 63 -16.61 -23.36 2.42
CA ALA A 63 -16.39 -23.64 3.84
C ALA A 63 -17.44 -22.99 4.75
N GLY A 64 -18.42 -22.24 4.18
CA GLY A 64 -19.42 -21.52 4.99
C GLY A 64 -18.83 -20.46 5.92
N ALA A 65 -17.65 -19.94 5.56
CA ALA A 65 -16.92 -18.95 6.36
C ALA A 65 -17.46 -17.51 6.21
N LEU A 66 -18.50 -17.29 5.41
CA LEU A 66 -19.11 -15.99 5.18
C LEU A 66 -20.60 -16.05 5.52
N SER A 67 -21.08 -15.01 6.18
CA SER A 67 -22.51 -14.80 6.47
C SER A 67 -22.91 -13.36 6.19
N ILE A 68 -24.22 -13.12 6.05
CA ILE A 68 -24.77 -11.77 5.98
C ILE A 68 -25.38 -11.44 7.34
N GLN A 69 -25.03 -10.29 7.86
CA GLN A 69 -25.75 -9.71 8.98
C GLN A 69 -27.09 -9.18 8.48
N GLU A 70 -28.18 -9.80 8.90
CA GLU A 70 -29.51 -9.28 8.66
C GLU A 70 -29.70 -8.02 9.49
N ASN A 71 -30.20 -6.96 8.87
CA ASN A 71 -30.50 -5.68 9.55
C ASN A 71 -31.59 -5.92 10.60
N GLY A 72 -31.19 -6.25 11.80
CA GLY A 72 -32.04 -6.39 12.96
C GLY A 72 -31.95 -5.15 13.84
N GLY A 73 -32.68 -4.06 13.54
CA GLY A 73 -32.88 -2.98 14.48
C GLY A 73 -32.34 -1.61 14.08
N GLU A 74 -33.12 -0.68 14.25
CA GLU A 74 -33.18 0.76 14.28
C GLU A 74 -31.87 1.59 14.53
N THR A 75 -30.76 1.30 13.89
CA THR A 75 -29.62 2.24 13.88
C THR A 75 -29.26 2.65 12.46
N PRO A 76 -29.40 3.94 12.11
CA PRO A 76 -29.16 4.46 10.76
C PRO A 76 -27.69 4.55 10.36
N LYS A 77 -26.78 3.87 11.05
CA LYS A 77 -25.31 4.02 10.87
C LYS A 77 -24.54 2.74 10.61
N GLU A 78 -25.17 1.63 10.31
CA GLU A 78 -24.43 0.44 9.91
C GLU A 78 -23.87 0.65 8.51
N ASN A 79 -22.55 0.72 8.46
CA ASN A 79 -21.83 0.86 7.21
C ASN A 79 -22.11 -0.38 6.35
N LYS A 80 -22.69 -0.19 5.15
CA LYS A 80 -22.99 -1.28 4.22
C LYS A 80 -21.79 -2.22 3.96
N HIS A 81 -20.58 -1.74 4.18
CA HIS A 81 -19.33 -2.48 4.03
C HIS A 81 -19.14 -3.57 5.11
N ASP A 82 -19.85 -3.48 6.21
CA ASP A 82 -19.73 -4.41 7.34
C ASP A 82 -20.81 -5.50 7.35
N ARG A 83 -21.67 -5.56 6.31
CA ARG A 83 -22.78 -6.54 6.24
C ARG A 83 -22.33 -7.98 6.01
N VAL A 84 -21.21 -8.18 5.31
CA VAL A 84 -20.65 -9.51 5.12
C VAL A 84 -19.67 -9.77 6.25
N ILE A 85 -19.97 -10.79 7.06
CA ILE A 85 -19.15 -11.20 8.18
C ILE A 85 -18.27 -12.37 7.75
N TRP A 86 -16.99 -12.31 8.05
CA TRP A 86 -16.01 -13.36 7.80
C TRP A 86 -15.57 -14.03 9.09
N GLU A 87 -15.73 -15.36 9.12
CA GLU A 87 -15.25 -16.20 10.20
C GLU A 87 -13.92 -16.87 9.78
N GLU A 88 -12.83 -16.33 10.31
CA GLU A 88 -11.47 -16.75 9.95
C GLU A 88 -11.21 -18.22 10.24
N SER A 89 -11.74 -18.73 11.36
CA SER A 89 -11.54 -20.12 11.79
C SER A 89 -12.12 -21.16 10.83
N LEU A 90 -13.13 -20.80 10.06
CA LEU A 90 -13.74 -21.65 9.04
C LEU A 90 -13.13 -21.48 7.65
N CYS A 91 -12.35 -20.43 7.43
CA CYS A 91 -11.87 -20.05 6.11
C CYS A 91 -10.73 -20.96 5.64
N VAL A 92 -10.90 -21.58 4.47
CA VAL A 92 -9.89 -22.42 3.80
C VAL A 92 -9.00 -21.67 2.82
N GLN A 93 -9.07 -20.35 2.79
CA GLN A 93 -8.24 -19.45 1.96
C GLN A 93 -8.29 -19.76 0.44
N CYS A 94 -9.44 -20.18 -0.06
CA CYS A 94 -9.62 -20.56 -1.47
C CYS A 94 -9.86 -19.37 -2.41
N ASP A 95 -10.06 -18.16 -1.90
CA ASP A 95 -10.31 -16.90 -2.62
C ASP A 95 -11.53 -16.89 -3.56
N THR A 96 -12.43 -17.87 -3.43
CA THR A 96 -13.67 -17.89 -4.23
C THR A 96 -14.48 -16.61 -4.04
N CYS A 97 -14.55 -16.10 -2.81
CA CYS A 97 -15.25 -14.85 -2.49
C CYS A 97 -14.71 -13.64 -3.26
N ILE A 98 -13.40 -13.58 -3.51
CA ILE A 98 -12.75 -12.52 -4.29
C ILE A 98 -13.06 -12.70 -5.78
N ARG A 99 -12.96 -13.93 -6.29
CA ARG A 99 -13.19 -14.23 -7.72
C ARG A 99 -14.61 -13.97 -8.17
N VAL A 100 -15.60 -14.23 -7.32
CA VAL A 100 -17.03 -14.01 -7.65
C VAL A 100 -17.49 -12.57 -7.37
N CYS A 101 -16.64 -11.78 -6.72
CA CYS A 101 -16.98 -10.39 -6.39
C CYS A 101 -16.87 -9.49 -7.63
N PRO A 102 -17.94 -8.75 -8.01
CA PRO A 102 -17.87 -7.84 -9.16
C PRO A 102 -16.80 -6.76 -9.05
N SER A 103 -16.47 -6.36 -7.81
CA SER A 103 -15.42 -5.36 -7.51
C SER A 103 -14.08 -5.99 -7.14
N HIS A 104 -13.94 -7.31 -7.20
CA HIS A 104 -12.77 -8.05 -6.72
C HIS A 104 -12.33 -7.70 -5.29
N ALA A 105 -13.24 -7.14 -4.48
CA ALA A 105 -12.95 -6.76 -3.10
C ALA A 105 -12.91 -7.98 -2.18
N SER A 106 -11.92 -8.03 -1.30
CA SER A 106 -11.86 -9.06 -0.27
C SER A 106 -12.91 -8.79 0.83
N PRO A 107 -13.80 -9.74 1.15
CA PRO A 107 -14.63 -9.67 2.33
C PRO A 107 -13.91 -10.18 3.59
N LYS A 108 -12.69 -10.71 3.44
CA LYS A 108 -11.87 -11.26 4.53
C LYS A 108 -11.15 -10.14 5.26
N VAL A 109 -11.91 -9.30 5.96
CA VAL A 109 -11.44 -8.11 6.66
C VAL A 109 -12.07 -8.00 8.03
N ARG A 110 -11.42 -7.26 8.90
CA ARG A 110 -11.94 -6.92 10.24
C ARG A 110 -11.81 -5.41 10.46
N ARG A 111 -12.88 -4.79 10.96
CA ARG A 111 -12.79 -3.43 11.47
C ARG A 111 -12.16 -3.48 12.86
N MET A 112 -11.04 -2.80 13.03
CA MET A 112 -10.28 -2.84 14.27
C MET A 112 -9.88 -1.42 14.71
N SER A 113 -9.98 -1.17 16.01
CA SER A 113 -9.41 0.04 16.60
C SER A 113 -7.88 -0.05 16.64
N ALA A 114 -7.22 1.10 16.81
CA ALA A 114 -5.78 1.14 17.02
C ALA A 114 -5.35 0.33 18.27
N GLU A 115 -6.21 0.30 19.30
CA GLU A 115 -5.98 -0.51 20.50
C GLU A 115 -6.03 -2.01 20.20
N ASP A 116 -7.00 -2.46 19.41
CA ASP A 116 -7.12 -3.88 19.05
C ASP A 116 -5.92 -4.34 18.23
N VAL A 117 -5.50 -3.53 17.25
CA VAL A 117 -4.29 -3.82 16.46
C VAL A 117 -3.05 -3.81 17.34
N TRP A 118 -2.96 -2.87 18.28
CA TRP A 118 -1.85 -2.81 19.23
C TRP A 118 -1.75 -4.10 20.07
N LYS A 119 -2.85 -4.63 20.57
CA LYS A 119 -2.87 -5.92 21.31
C LYS A 119 -2.30 -7.08 20.49
N GLU A 120 -2.52 -7.10 19.19
CA GLU A 120 -1.90 -8.10 18.32
C GLU A 120 -0.38 -7.87 18.17
N ILE A 121 0.05 -6.61 18.05
CA ILE A 121 1.47 -6.25 17.93
C ILE A 121 2.24 -6.56 19.21
N GLU A 122 1.66 -6.30 20.37
CA GLU A 122 2.29 -6.56 21.68
C GLU A 122 2.75 -8.01 21.85
N LYS A 123 2.04 -8.96 21.26
CA LYS A 123 2.42 -10.39 21.29
C LYS A 123 3.78 -10.66 20.64
N ASN A 124 4.22 -9.77 19.74
CA ASN A 124 5.44 -9.93 18.95
C ASN A 124 6.61 -9.08 19.49
N MET A 125 6.40 -8.26 20.52
CA MET A 125 7.38 -7.33 21.08
C MET A 125 8.81 -7.89 21.25
N PRO A 126 9.01 -9.11 21.73
CA PRO A 126 10.36 -9.67 21.93
C PRO A 126 11.14 -9.88 20.62
N PHE A 127 10.45 -9.88 19.47
CA PHE A 127 11.04 -10.30 18.19
C PHE A 127 11.12 -9.17 17.16
N ILE A 128 10.54 -7.99 17.44
CA ILE A 128 10.40 -6.90 16.46
C ILE A 128 11.12 -5.64 16.90
N GLN A 129 11.63 -4.88 15.93
CA GLN A 129 12.19 -3.54 16.14
C GLN A 129 11.22 -2.43 15.76
N GLY A 130 10.15 -2.76 15.07
CA GLY A 130 9.19 -1.77 14.61
C GLY A 130 7.94 -2.36 14.00
N ILE A 131 7.11 -1.47 13.51
CA ILE A 131 5.90 -1.79 12.76
C ILE A 131 5.90 -1.06 11.42
N THR A 132 5.26 -1.67 10.43
CA THR A 132 4.98 -1.05 9.14
C THR A 132 3.50 -1.17 8.85
N VAL A 133 2.86 -0.10 8.42
CA VAL A 133 1.48 -0.14 7.94
C VAL A 133 1.47 0.12 6.43
N SER A 134 0.82 -0.80 5.71
CA SER A 134 0.71 -0.87 4.26
C SER A 134 -0.73 -1.26 3.89
N GLY A 135 -0.93 -1.97 2.78
CA GLY A 135 -2.22 -2.53 2.38
C GLY A 135 -2.68 -2.05 1.02
N GLY A 136 -3.92 -1.59 0.89
CA GLY A 136 -4.38 -0.76 -0.22
C GLY A 136 -3.66 0.58 -0.15
N GLU A 137 -4.15 1.50 0.68
CA GLU A 137 -3.42 2.73 1.04
C GLU A 137 -3.67 3.08 2.50
N CYS A 138 -2.63 2.96 3.31
CA CYS A 138 -2.74 3.15 4.76
C CYS A 138 -3.06 4.59 5.17
N THR A 139 -2.64 5.58 4.39
CA THR A 139 -2.86 7.01 4.69
C THR A 139 -4.32 7.45 4.53
N LEU A 140 -5.21 6.58 4.09
CA LEU A 140 -6.65 6.78 4.15
C LEU A 140 -7.22 6.73 5.58
N TYR A 141 -6.42 6.25 6.54
CA TYR A 141 -6.79 6.10 7.95
C TYR A 141 -5.88 6.90 8.89
N PRO A 142 -5.76 8.23 8.71
CA PRO A 142 -4.75 9.02 9.40
C PRO A 142 -4.92 9.06 10.92
N GLU A 143 -6.15 9.09 11.44
CA GLU A 143 -6.40 9.11 12.88
C GLU A 143 -6.06 7.75 13.53
N PHE A 144 -6.40 6.64 12.86
CA PHE A 144 -6.02 5.31 13.29
C PHE A 144 -4.49 5.16 13.34
N LEU A 145 -3.79 5.58 12.28
CA LEU A 145 -2.33 5.54 12.19
C LEU A 145 -1.68 6.37 13.31
N THR A 146 -2.20 7.57 13.55
CA THR A 146 -1.67 8.47 14.59
C THR A 146 -1.74 7.81 15.96
N GLU A 147 -2.86 7.21 16.30
CA GLU A 147 -3.04 6.53 17.59
C GLU A 147 -2.20 5.26 17.70
N LEU A 148 -2.15 4.45 16.65
CA LEU A 148 -1.34 3.23 16.63
C LEU A 148 0.15 3.55 16.77
N PHE A 149 0.66 4.52 16.02
CA PHE A 149 2.08 4.90 16.04
C PHE A 149 2.46 5.57 17.36
N ARG A 150 1.55 6.32 17.97
CA ARG A 150 1.76 6.87 19.31
C ARG A 150 1.98 5.77 20.35
N ARG A 151 1.20 4.68 20.28
CA ARG A 151 1.35 3.50 21.17
C ARG A 151 2.66 2.77 20.90
N ALA A 152 2.94 2.46 19.64
CA ALA A 152 4.14 1.76 19.23
C ALA A 152 5.42 2.53 19.58
N GLY A 153 5.45 3.84 19.31
CA GLY A 153 6.58 4.70 19.66
C GLY A 153 6.85 4.78 21.15
N LYS A 154 5.80 4.85 21.99
CA LYS A 154 5.94 4.78 23.45
C LYS A 154 6.54 3.46 23.94
N ALA A 155 6.32 2.37 23.20
CA ALA A 155 6.89 1.07 23.50
C ALA A 155 8.31 0.88 22.90
N GLY A 156 8.88 1.90 22.25
CA GLY A 156 10.22 1.86 21.68
C GLY A 156 10.30 1.25 20.28
N LEU A 157 9.17 1.05 19.61
CA LEU A 157 9.13 0.55 18.23
C LEU A 157 9.22 1.70 17.23
N THR A 158 9.94 1.49 16.12
CA THR A 158 9.92 2.40 14.98
C THR A 158 8.66 2.20 14.14
N CYS A 159 8.11 3.31 13.63
CA CYS A 159 6.83 3.34 12.92
C CYS A 159 7.03 3.77 11.47
N PHE A 160 6.77 2.87 10.53
CA PHE A 160 6.93 3.10 9.10
C PHE A 160 5.60 3.08 8.37
N LEU A 161 5.45 4.00 7.41
CA LEU A 161 4.39 3.97 6.40
C LEU A 161 4.93 3.42 5.08
N ASP A 162 4.14 2.57 4.44
CA ASP A 162 4.31 2.17 3.05
C ASP A 162 3.15 2.76 2.25
N SER A 163 3.43 3.76 1.41
CA SER A 163 2.41 4.62 0.82
C SER A 163 2.58 4.81 -0.68
N ASN A 164 1.46 4.88 -1.39
CA ASN A 164 1.41 5.27 -2.80
C ASN A 164 1.62 6.78 -3.03
N GLY A 165 1.67 7.57 -1.96
CA GLY A 165 1.93 8.99 -1.99
C GLY A 165 0.81 9.89 -2.53
N CYS A 166 -0.40 9.36 -2.75
CA CYS A 166 -1.53 10.12 -3.30
C CYS A 166 -2.42 10.79 -2.24
N VAL A 167 -1.97 10.84 -1.00
CA VAL A 167 -2.55 11.64 0.08
C VAL A 167 -1.50 12.66 0.53
N ASP A 168 -1.84 13.94 0.58
CA ASP A 168 -0.91 14.99 1.00
C ASP A 168 -0.56 14.87 2.49
N LEU A 169 0.60 14.30 2.79
CA LEU A 169 1.05 14.04 4.15
C LEU A 169 1.31 15.32 4.97
N SER A 170 1.61 16.44 4.30
CA SER A 170 1.80 17.73 4.96
C SER A 170 0.53 18.24 5.66
N GLN A 171 -0.64 17.71 5.29
CA GLN A 171 -1.91 18.05 5.91
C GLN A 171 -2.18 17.26 7.21
N TYR A 172 -1.33 16.31 7.55
CA TYR A 172 -1.46 15.45 8.73
C TYR A 172 -0.26 15.56 9.67
N PRO A 173 0.00 16.77 10.24
CA PRO A 173 1.21 17.00 11.05
C PRO A 173 1.27 16.11 12.29
N ARG A 174 0.12 15.77 12.90
CA ARG A 174 0.07 14.86 14.05
C ARG A 174 0.50 13.44 13.68
N LEU A 175 0.10 12.94 12.52
CA LEU A 175 0.56 11.66 12.01
C LEU A 175 2.06 11.71 11.71
N MET A 176 2.51 12.75 11.03
CA MET A 176 3.93 12.87 10.66
C MET A 176 4.85 13.01 11.88
N GLN A 177 4.36 13.59 12.96
CA GLN A 177 5.12 13.69 14.22
C GLN A 177 5.42 12.31 14.84
N VAL A 178 4.52 11.35 14.71
CA VAL A 178 4.67 9.99 15.27
C VAL A 178 5.13 8.96 14.23
N THR A 179 5.35 9.37 12.98
CA THR A 179 5.89 8.54 11.91
C THR A 179 7.39 8.72 11.87
N ASP A 180 8.16 7.63 11.98
CA ASP A 180 9.61 7.70 11.87
C ASP A 180 10.05 7.82 10.42
N GLN A 181 9.57 6.96 9.54
CA GLN A 181 9.99 6.90 8.15
C GLN A 181 8.84 6.49 7.21
N VAL A 182 8.99 6.84 5.95
CA VAL A 182 8.05 6.49 4.88
C VAL A 182 8.79 5.80 3.74
N MET A 183 8.23 4.71 3.25
CA MET A 183 8.58 4.10 1.98
C MET A 183 7.56 4.58 0.95
N LEU A 184 8.02 5.32 -0.05
CA LEU A 184 7.18 6.03 -1.00
C LEU A 184 7.26 5.38 -2.39
N ASP A 185 6.12 4.99 -2.94
CA ASP A 185 6.03 4.57 -4.33
C ASP A 185 5.99 5.78 -5.28
N VAL A 186 6.79 5.76 -6.33
CA VAL A 186 6.69 6.68 -7.45
C VAL A 186 6.46 5.87 -8.73
N LYS A 187 5.25 5.90 -9.24
CA LYS A 187 4.80 4.96 -10.28
C LYS A 187 4.98 5.46 -11.71
N ALA A 188 5.01 6.77 -11.90
CA ALA A 188 5.33 7.48 -13.13
C ALA A 188 5.67 8.92 -12.78
N TRP A 189 6.24 9.68 -13.71
CA TRP A 189 6.59 11.09 -13.49
C TRP A 189 5.73 12.06 -14.29
N ASP A 190 5.32 11.66 -15.49
CA ASP A 190 4.40 12.43 -16.32
C ASP A 190 2.98 12.36 -15.76
N HIS A 191 2.27 13.48 -15.77
CA HIS A 191 0.92 13.61 -15.21
C HIS A 191 -0.09 12.71 -15.92
N ASP A 192 -0.10 12.70 -17.25
CA ASP A 192 -1.08 11.92 -18.03
C ASP A 192 -0.78 10.43 -17.95
N VAL A 193 0.49 10.05 -17.98
CA VAL A 193 0.92 8.65 -17.79
C VAL A 193 0.55 8.15 -16.41
N PHE A 194 0.82 8.95 -15.37
CA PHE A 194 0.47 8.58 -14.00
C PHE A 194 -1.05 8.44 -13.82
N GLY A 195 -1.82 9.37 -14.35
CA GLY A 195 -3.28 9.34 -14.30
C GLY A 195 -3.86 8.10 -14.99
N ARG A 196 -3.36 7.75 -16.20
CA ARG A 196 -3.79 6.55 -16.92
C ARG A 196 -3.36 5.24 -16.24
N LEU A 197 -2.19 5.24 -15.62
CA LEU A 197 -1.65 4.07 -14.94
C LEU A 197 -2.35 3.79 -13.60
N THR A 198 -2.76 4.82 -12.87
CA THR A 198 -3.17 4.72 -11.47
C THR A 198 -4.55 5.33 -11.17
N GLY A 199 -5.02 6.25 -12.00
CA GLY A 199 -6.19 7.07 -11.68
C GLY A 199 -5.93 8.18 -10.65
N GLY A 200 -4.67 8.38 -10.22
CA GLY A 200 -4.27 9.37 -9.22
C GLY A 200 -3.65 10.63 -9.80
N ASP A 201 -3.11 11.46 -8.92
CA ASP A 201 -2.43 12.73 -9.25
C ASP A 201 -0.97 12.70 -8.79
N VAL A 202 -0.04 12.71 -9.73
CA VAL A 202 1.40 12.69 -9.47
C VAL A 202 1.90 13.95 -8.77
N SER A 203 1.19 15.07 -8.86
CA SER A 203 1.60 16.32 -8.20
C SER A 203 1.64 16.17 -6.68
N ILE A 204 0.72 15.38 -6.11
CA ILE A 204 0.69 15.05 -4.68
C ILE A 204 1.89 14.18 -4.30
N VAL A 205 2.21 13.19 -5.15
CA VAL A 205 3.39 12.32 -4.94
C VAL A 205 4.69 13.13 -4.95
N LYS A 206 4.85 14.04 -5.91
CA LYS A 206 6.01 14.94 -5.99
C LYS A 206 6.11 15.84 -4.75
N LYS A 207 4.99 16.40 -4.30
CA LYS A 207 4.92 17.20 -3.08
C LYS A 207 5.36 16.38 -1.85
N ASN A 208 4.84 15.16 -1.71
CA ASN A 208 5.22 14.27 -0.62
C ASN A 208 6.70 13.87 -0.68
N LEU A 209 7.22 13.58 -1.86
CA LEU A 209 8.64 13.25 -2.06
C LEU A 209 9.53 14.36 -1.50
N LYS A 210 9.27 15.60 -1.91
CA LYS A 210 10.00 16.78 -1.43
C LYS A 210 9.85 16.97 0.07
N TYR A 211 8.60 16.95 0.57
CA TYR A 211 8.30 17.12 1.98
C TYR A 211 9.02 16.09 2.85
N LEU A 212 8.96 14.82 2.49
CA LEU A 212 9.58 13.73 3.26
C LEU A 212 11.11 13.81 3.24
N ALA A 213 11.70 14.15 2.10
CA ALA A 213 13.14 14.34 2.00
C ALA A 213 13.63 15.51 2.87
N GLU A 214 12.96 16.66 2.80
CA GLU A 214 13.29 17.85 3.58
C GLU A 214 13.15 17.64 5.11
N HIS A 215 12.27 16.75 5.54
CA HIS A 215 12.02 16.47 6.96
C HIS A 215 12.76 15.21 7.49
N GLY A 216 13.62 14.59 6.67
CA GLY A 216 14.36 13.40 7.07
C GLY A 216 13.47 12.17 7.34
N LYS A 217 12.31 12.10 6.69
CA LYS A 217 11.33 11.01 6.86
C LYS A 217 11.19 10.10 5.66
N LEU A 218 12.04 10.27 4.66
CA LEU A 218 12.06 9.40 3.48
C LEU A 218 13.09 8.28 3.69
N PHE A 219 12.62 7.06 3.89
CA PHE A 219 13.46 5.88 4.02
C PHE A 219 13.86 5.31 2.67
N GLU A 220 12.88 5.19 1.77
CA GLU A 220 13.02 4.52 0.49
C GLU A 220 12.06 5.09 -0.53
N VAL A 221 12.52 5.28 -1.75
CA VAL A 221 11.66 5.49 -2.92
C VAL A 221 11.64 4.20 -3.73
N ARG A 222 10.45 3.71 -4.04
CA ARG A 222 10.22 2.46 -4.77
C ARG A 222 9.71 2.74 -6.17
N LEU A 223 10.40 2.18 -7.15
CA LEU A 223 10.05 2.24 -8.57
C LEU A 223 9.81 0.84 -9.08
N VAL A 224 8.58 0.53 -9.49
CA VAL A 224 8.29 -0.69 -10.24
C VAL A 224 8.69 -0.45 -11.69
N CYS A 225 9.68 -1.19 -12.15
CA CYS A 225 10.24 -1.07 -13.48
C CYS A 225 9.45 -1.95 -14.45
N LEU A 226 8.70 -1.30 -15.33
CA LEU A 226 7.99 -1.94 -16.44
C LEU A 226 8.92 -2.01 -17.65
N ASP A 227 8.84 -3.11 -18.41
CA ASP A 227 9.55 -3.20 -19.68
C ASP A 227 8.72 -2.50 -20.76
N SER A 228 9.27 -1.42 -21.32
CA SER A 228 8.67 -0.69 -22.45
C SER A 228 9.32 -1.05 -23.78
N GLU A 229 10.42 -1.81 -23.77
CA GLU A 229 11.22 -2.11 -24.95
C GLU A 229 11.09 -3.58 -25.36
N HIS A 230 10.07 -3.88 -26.14
CA HIS A 230 10.10 -5.04 -27.02
C HIS A 230 10.11 -4.56 -28.47
N GLU A 231 11.27 -4.57 -29.08
CA GLU A 231 11.39 -4.41 -30.52
C GLU A 231 10.55 -5.50 -31.20
N GLY A 232 9.50 -5.07 -31.91
CA GLY A 232 8.73 -5.92 -32.82
C GLY A 232 7.43 -6.54 -32.29
N GLU A 233 7.08 -6.43 -31.02
CA GLU A 233 5.76 -6.86 -30.53
C GLU A 233 4.77 -5.68 -30.44
N LYS A 234 3.55 -5.88 -30.92
CA LYS A 234 2.47 -4.89 -30.79
C LYS A 234 2.23 -4.66 -29.31
N ARG A 235 2.44 -3.41 -28.87
CA ARG A 235 2.06 -2.95 -27.53
C ARG A 235 0.59 -3.28 -27.29
N GLN A 236 0.25 -3.74 -26.08
CA GLN A 236 -1.16 -3.85 -25.72
C GLN A 236 -1.79 -2.44 -25.75
N GLU A 237 -2.85 -2.28 -26.56
CA GLU A 237 -3.61 -1.03 -26.59
C GLU A 237 -4.09 -0.66 -25.20
N GLY A 238 -3.87 0.58 -24.79
CA GLY A 238 -4.36 1.13 -23.54
C GLY A 238 -3.40 1.10 -22.36
N VAL A 239 -2.23 0.45 -22.45
CA VAL A 239 -1.21 0.49 -21.40
C VAL A 239 -0.30 1.72 -21.60
N PRO A 240 -0.22 2.65 -20.63
CA PRO A 240 0.69 3.77 -20.73
C PRO A 240 2.14 3.32 -20.63
N GLU A 241 2.99 3.87 -21.46
CA GLU A 241 4.44 3.70 -21.36
C GLU A 241 5.00 4.57 -20.23
N VAL A 242 5.72 3.96 -19.30
CA VAL A 242 6.40 4.68 -18.23
C VAL A 242 7.85 4.92 -18.63
N ASP A 243 8.22 6.18 -18.82
CA ASP A 243 9.60 6.59 -19.01
C ASP A 243 10.36 6.51 -17.69
N MET A 244 11.11 5.43 -17.49
CA MET A 244 11.88 5.18 -16.25
C MET A 244 13.01 6.19 -16.06
N GLU A 245 13.60 6.72 -17.15
CA GLU A 245 14.60 7.78 -17.04
C GLU A 245 13.97 9.08 -16.51
N ALA A 246 12.81 9.45 -17.01
CA ALA A 246 12.08 10.63 -16.51
C ALA A 246 11.71 10.46 -15.02
N VAL A 247 11.34 9.27 -14.59
CA VAL A 247 11.06 8.99 -13.16
C VAL A 247 12.31 9.14 -12.31
N ILE A 248 13.41 8.50 -12.68
CA ILE A 248 14.70 8.55 -11.95
C ILE A 248 15.23 9.98 -11.89
N ALA A 249 15.26 10.69 -13.03
CA ALA A 249 15.70 12.08 -13.11
C ALA A 249 14.81 13.00 -12.29
N GLY A 250 13.49 12.78 -12.35
CA GLY A 250 12.51 13.55 -11.61
C GLY A 250 12.68 13.39 -10.09
N VAL A 251 12.79 12.16 -9.61
CA VAL A 251 13.04 11.87 -8.18
C VAL A 251 14.34 12.52 -7.72
N SER A 252 15.42 12.39 -8.51
CA SER A 252 16.70 13.02 -8.21
C SER A 252 16.56 14.54 -8.06
N ARG A 253 15.93 15.20 -8.99
CA ARG A 253 15.75 16.66 -8.96
C ARG A 253 14.87 17.13 -7.81
N GLU A 254 13.75 16.44 -7.56
CA GLU A 254 12.79 16.83 -6.53
C GLU A 254 13.32 16.60 -5.11
N ALA A 255 14.09 15.52 -4.90
CA ALA A 255 14.64 15.15 -3.60
C ALA A 255 16.06 15.70 -3.34
N ALA A 256 16.68 16.43 -4.29
CA ALA A 256 17.97 17.06 -4.06
C ALA A 256 17.83 18.16 -2.96
N PRO A 257 18.82 18.32 -2.05
CA PRO A 257 20.12 17.64 -2.01
C PRO A 257 20.19 16.34 -1.19
N TYR A 258 19.04 15.75 -0.82
CA TYR A 258 18.93 14.68 0.18
C TYR A 258 19.15 13.26 -0.37
N LEU A 259 19.69 13.08 -1.57
CA LEU A 259 19.81 11.78 -2.26
C LEU A 259 20.66 10.72 -1.54
N LYS A 260 21.48 11.13 -0.55
CA LYS A 260 22.29 10.25 0.27
C LYS A 260 21.57 9.70 1.50
N GLU A 261 20.37 10.23 1.79
CA GLU A 261 19.66 9.99 3.04
C GLU A 261 18.60 8.91 2.91
N PHE A 262 18.31 8.47 1.68
CA PHE A 262 17.32 7.43 1.41
C PHE A 262 17.78 6.48 0.32
N ARG A 263 17.15 5.31 0.27
CA ARG A 263 17.39 4.29 -0.75
C ARG A 263 16.50 4.49 -1.97
N LEU A 264 17.04 4.27 -3.15
CA LEU A 264 16.27 4.04 -4.37
C LEU A 264 16.14 2.54 -4.61
N LYS A 265 14.92 2.03 -4.59
CA LYS A 265 14.62 0.61 -4.83
C LYS A 265 14.00 0.43 -6.20
N LEU A 266 14.72 -0.24 -7.08
CA LEU A 266 14.25 -0.61 -8.41
C LEU A 266 13.66 -2.01 -8.33
N ILE A 267 12.34 -2.12 -8.51
CA ILE A 267 11.61 -3.37 -8.40
C ILE A 267 11.30 -3.90 -9.79
N THR A 268 11.80 -5.08 -10.09
CA THR A 268 11.48 -5.77 -11.34
C THR A 268 9.99 -6.12 -11.34
N PHE A 269 9.24 -5.59 -12.30
CA PHE A 269 7.83 -5.94 -12.46
C PHE A 269 7.67 -7.45 -12.64
N ARG A 270 6.68 -8.02 -11.97
CA ARG A 270 6.29 -9.42 -12.09
C ARG A 270 4.78 -9.51 -12.28
N GLN A 271 4.33 -10.48 -13.10
CA GLN A 271 2.91 -10.69 -13.41
C GLN A 271 2.09 -11.23 -12.23
N TYR A 272 2.74 -11.82 -11.24
CA TYR A 272 2.06 -12.50 -10.15
C TYR A 272 1.08 -11.58 -9.43
N GLY A 273 -0.18 -12.00 -9.31
CA GLY A 273 -1.26 -11.23 -8.69
C GLY A 273 -1.84 -10.10 -9.54
N VAL A 274 -1.21 -9.75 -10.67
CA VAL A 274 -1.67 -8.65 -11.52
C VAL A 274 -2.90 -9.09 -12.32
N THR A 275 -3.91 -8.23 -12.37
CA THR A 275 -5.13 -8.39 -13.16
C THR A 275 -5.25 -7.23 -14.16
N GLY A 276 -6.19 -7.32 -15.11
CA GLY A 276 -6.43 -6.21 -16.04
C GLY A 276 -5.43 -6.15 -17.19
N SER A 277 -5.12 -4.93 -17.66
CA SER A 277 -4.36 -4.69 -18.91
C SER A 277 -2.90 -5.11 -18.84
N LEU A 278 -2.31 -5.20 -17.66
CA LEU A 278 -0.90 -5.58 -17.48
C LEU A 278 -0.71 -7.04 -17.01
N LYS A 279 -1.77 -7.86 -16.99
CA LYS A 279 -1.68 -9.26 -16.56
C LYS A 279 -0.69 -10.10 -17.37
N ASP A 280 -0.50 -9.77 -18.63
CA ASP A 280 0.37 -10.48 -19.58
C ASP A 280 1.64 -9.67 -19.91
N ALA A 281 1.89 -8.54 -19.22
CA ALA A 281 3.08 -7.74 -19.46
C ALA A 281 4.34 -8.50 -19.03
N LYS A 282 5.40 -8.35 -19.81
CA LYS A 282 6.67 -9.03 -19.53
C LYS A 282 7.47 -8.30 -18.46
N SER A 283 8.23 -9.06 -17.68
CA SER A 283 9.21 -8.51 -16.76
C SER A 283 10.40 -7.94 -17.51
N PRO A 284 10.99 -6.82 -17.08
CA PRO A 284 12.25 -6.33 -17.64
C PRO A 284 13.35 -7.39 -17.51
N SER A 285 14.26 -7.42 -18.49
CA SER A 285 15.42 -8.29 -18.46
C SER A 285 16.38 -7.87 -17.34
N ARG A 286 17.27 -8.79 -16.94
CA ARG A 286 18.32 -8.47 -15.98
C ARG A 286 19.24 -7.35 -16.51
N GLU A 287 19.57 -7.38 -17.79
CA GLU A 287 20.36 -6.36 -18.47
C GLU A 287 19.69 -4.99 -18.38
N ARG A 288 18.37 -4.93 -18.60
CA ARG A 288 17.59 -3.70 -18.47
C ARG A 288 17.62 -3.16 -17.03
N MET A 289 17.46 -4.03 -16.04
CA MET A 289 17.55 -3.61 -14.62
C MET A 289 18.94 -3.07 -14.27
N GLU A 290 20.01 -3.67 -14.79
CA GLU A 290 21.37 -3.17 -14.61
C GLU A 290 21.61 -1.82 -15.32
N GLU A 291 20.99 -1.60 -16.48
CA GLU A 291 21.00 -0.29 -17.14
C GLU A 291 20.32 0.78 -16.29
N LEU A 292 19.14 0.48 -15.74
CA LEU A 292 18.42 1.42 -14.86
C LEU A 292 19.21 1.72 -13.60
N LYS A 293 19.93 0.73 -13.04
CA LYS A 293 20.83 0.96 -11.91
C LYS A 293 21.97 1.90 -12.28
N ARG A 294 22.63 1.69 -13.43
CA ARG A 294 23.68 2.61 -13.92
C ARG A 294 23.13 4.02 -14.19
N LEU A 295 21.92 4.10 -14.72
CA LEU A 295 21.23 5.36 -14.90
C LEU A 295 21.03 6.09 -13.56
N ALA A 296 20.55 5.39 -12.54
CA ALA A 296 20.37 5.95 -11.21
C ALA A 296 21.70 6.48 -10.62
N VAL A 297 22.81 5.78 -10.83
CA VAL A 297 24.15 6.26 -10.44
C VAL A 297 24.49 7.58 -11.16
N ARG A 298 24.18 7.71 -12.45
CA ARG A 298 24.39 8.98 -13.21
C ARG A 298 23.54 10.12 -12.66
N TYR A 299 22.38 9.83 -12.07
CA TYR A 299 21.54 10.80 -11.37
C TYR A 299 21.85 10.93 -9.88
N TRP A 300 23.07 10.57 -9.46
CA TRP A 300 23.67 10.76 -8.12
C TRP A 300 23.05 9.98 -6.98
N PHE A 301 22.24 8.96 -7.24
CA PHE A 301 21.83 8.04 -6.19
C PHE A 301 23.03 7.19 -5.74
N GLN A 302 23.14 6.96 -4.42
CA GLN A 302 24.25 6.20 -3.82
C GLN A 302 23.81 4.87 -3.24
N ASP A 303 22.65 4.82 -2.57
CA ASP A 303 22.06 3.58 -2.07
C ASP A 303 20.98 3.12 -3.06
N ILE A 304 21.30 2.13 -3.88
CA ILE A 304 20.43 1.60 -4.93
C ILE A 304 20.27 0.11 -4.72
N GLN A 305 19.04 -0.34 -4.53
CA GLN A 305 18.71 -1.76 -4.45
C GLN A 305 17.91 -2.17 -5.68
N VAL A 306 18.25 -3.31 -6.28
CA VAL A 306 17.51 -3.96 -7.37
C VAL A 306 16.94 -5.28 -6.86
N VAL A 307 15.61 -5.50 -7.02
CA VAL A 307 14.91 -6.70 -6.57
C VAL A 307 13.97 -7.26 -7.63
#